data_d697d02566f0dfddaa6254d5687f1c38
#
_entry.id   d697d02566f0dfddaa6254d5687f1c38
#
_cell.length_a   1.000
_cell.length_b   1.000
_cell.length_c   1.000
_cell.angle_alpha   90.00
_cell.angle_beta   90.00
_cell.angle_gamma   90.00
#
_symmetry.space_group_name_H-M   'P 1'
#
loop_
_entity.id
_entity.type
_entity.pdbx_description
1 polymer ?
#
loop_
_entity_poly.entity_id
_entity_poly.type
_entity_poly.pdbx_seq_one_letter_code
_entity_poly.pdbx_strand_id
1 'polypeptide(L)'
;KVLVGTSCLTLFNEFFDIFIKSFFFENNTEDLEHFFKQHKSDYSWDLPHYRGAVIHCKDKKMASAIKKQLKRKPVSQWEDVLHRLIGNASFPKARIETGVFQIGTNRYIDKLVFKCGDFQPDPALPYVFVMGKKLKKGPESYEDVKDAVIKDYQAVYQDAWLKDLKRKYKVEINQEVLKTVNNNGSN
;
A
#
# COMPACT_ATOMS: atom_id res chain seq x y z
N LYS A 1 -7.42 39.57 -6.02
CA LYS A 1 -6.56 39.48 -4.82
C LYS A 1 -7.20 38.43 -3.91
N VAL A 2 -6.68 37.23 -3.90
CA VAL A 2 -7.16 36.16 -2.99
C VAL A 2 -6.16 36.12 -1.83
N LEU A 3 -6.58 36.54 -0.66
CA LEU A 3 -5.88 36.30 0.59
C LEU A 3 -6.19 34.85 1.03
N VAL A 4 -5.26 33.96 0.79
CA VAL A 4 -5.38 32.56 1.26
C VAL A 4 -4.74 32.51 2.64
N GLY A 5 -5.55 32.40 3.68
CA GLY A 5 -5.04 32.15 5.05
C GLY A 5 -4.37 30.76 5.14
N THR A 6 -3.47 30.58 6.10
CA THR A 6 -2.72 29.31 6.35
C THR A 6 -3.63 28.08 6.41
N SER A 7 -4.84 28.22 6.97
CA SER A 7 -5.84 27.14 7.02
C SER A 7 -6.35 26.71 5.63
N CYS A 8 -6.47 27.65 4.69
CA CYS A 8 -6.91 27.35 3.32
C CYS A 8 -5.81 26.67 2.51
N LEU A 9 -4.54 27.00 2.77
CA LEU A 9 -3.39 26.36 2.11
C LEU A 9 -3.22 24.91 2.58
N THR A 10 -3.45 24.62 3.86
CA THR A 10 -3.40 23.27 4.40
C THR A 10 -4.53 22.40 3.84
N LEU A 11 -5.75 22.90 3.81
CA LEU A 11 -6.91 22.22 3.22
C LEU A 11 -6.74 22.03 1.70
N PHE A 12 -6.15 22.98 1.00
CA PHE A 12 -5.84 22.85 -0.43
C PHE A 12 -4.77 21.78 -0.69
N ASN A 13 -3.72 21.72 0.14
CA ASN A 13 -2.69 20.70 0.02
C ASN A 13 -3.25 19.30 0.36
N GLU A 14 -4.06 19.17 1.41
CA GLU A 14 -4.72 17.91 1.74
C GLU A 14 -5.70 17.47 0.65
N PHE A 15 -6.53 18.37 0.14
CA PHE A 15 -7.44 18.10 -0.97
C PHE A 15 -6.67 17.76 -2.26
N PHE A 16 -5.61 18.49 -2.56
CA PHE A 16 -4.75 18.25 -3.71
C PHE A 16 -4.05 16.88 -3.60
N ASP A 17 -3.55 16.52 -2.42
CA ASP A 17 -2.96 15.21 -2.16
C ASP A 17 -3.97 14.08 -2.33
N ILE A 18 -5.18 14.22 -1.78
CA ILE A 18 -6.25 13.22 -1.91
C ILE A 18 -6.73 13.13 -3.36
N PHE A 19 -6.92 14.26 -4.03
CA PHE A 19 -7.40 14.30 -5.41
C PHE A 19 -6.36 13.76 -6.40
N ILE A 20 -5.09 14.13 -6.25
CA ILE A 20 -3.99 13.61 -7.07
C ILE A 20 -3.77 12.13 -6.79
N LYS A 21 -3.81 11.67 -5.54
CA LYS A 21 -3.71 10.25 -5.20
C LYS A 21 -4.81 9.44 -5.86
N SER A 22 -6.06 9.86 -5.71
CA SER A 22 -7.21 9.13 -6.22
C SER A 22 -7.33 9.15 -7.74
N PHE A 23 -7.11 10.30 -8.39
CA PHE A 23 -7.42 10.47 -9.79
C PHE A 23 -6.27 10.15 -10.76
N PHE A 24 -5.03 10.49 -10.40
CA PHE A 24 -3.89 10.33 -11.30
C PHE A 24 -3.10 9.03 -11.08
N PHE A 25 -3.02 8.51 -9.86
CA PHE A 25 -2.07 7.44 -9.55
C PHE A 25 -2.70 6.05 -9.44
N GLU A 26 -3.99 5.93 -9.10
CA GLU A 26 -4.66 4.63 -9.08
C GLU A 26 -4.90 4.05 -10.49
N ASN A 27 -4.97 4.91 -11.51
CA ASN A 27 -5.24 4.52 -12.89
C ASN A 27 -4.00 4.41 -13.79
N ASN A 28 -2.81 4.76 -13.30
CA ASN A 28 -1.60 4.80 -14.13
C ASN A 28 -0.61 3.69 -13.79
N THR A 29 -1.08 2.46 -13.83
CA THR A 29 -0.32 1.23 -13.49
C THR A 29 0.95 1.10 -14.33
N GLU A 30 0.92 1.47 -15.60
CA GLU A 30 2.06 1.37 -16.52
C GLU A 30 3.20 2.31 -16.13
N ASP A 31 2.89 3.55 -15.76
CA ASP A 31 3.89 4.54 -15.33
C ASP A 31 4.51 4.15 -13.98
N LEU A 32 3.71 3.63 -13.04
CA LEU A 32 4.21 3.14 -11.76
C LEU A 32 5.12 1.93 -11.93
N GLU A 33 4.76 1.00 -12.81
CA GLU A 33 5.64 -0.13 -13.15
C GLU A 33 6.95 0.33 -13.81
N HIS A 34 6.86 1.30 -14.72
CA HIS A 34 8.03 1.84 -15.39
C HIS A 34 8.96 2.55 -14.39
N PHE A 35 8.39 3.40 -13.55
CA PHE A 35 9.11 4.10 -12.49
C PHE A 35 9.79 3.12 -11.54
N PHE A 36 9.06 2.11 -11.05
CA PHE A 36 9.61 1.06 -10.21
C PHE A 36 10.78 0.32 -10.88
N LYS A 37 10.68 -0.01 -12.16
CA LYS A 37 11.76 -0.70 -12.89
C LYS A 37 13.04 0.16 -12.96
N GLN A 38 12.91 1.47 -13.13
CA GLN A 38 14.04 2.40 -13.17
C GLN A 38 14.68 2.60 -11.78
N HIS A 39 13.87 2.59 -10.72
CA HIS A 39 14.27 2.86 -9.33
C HIS A 39 14.30 1.60 -8.45
N LYS A 40 14.35 0.42 -9.03
CA LYS A 40 14.21 -0.85 -8.31
C LYS A 40 15.23 -1.04 -7.20
N SER A 41 16.45 -0.52 -7.35
CA SER A 41 17.51 -0.59 -6.36
C SER A 41 17.17 0.15 -5.07
N ASP A 42 16.32 1.17 -5.15
CA ASP A 42 15.96 2.05 -4.03
C ASP A 42 14.97 1.36 -3.08
N TYR A 43 14.33 0.28 -3.54
CA TYR A 43 13.34 -0.52 -2.80
C TYR A 43 13.91 -1.83 -2.27
N SER A 44 15.21 -1.89 -1.96
CA SER A 44 15.83 -3.08 -1.37
C SER A 44 15.35 -3.32 0.06
N TRP A 45 15.35 -4.59 0.49
CA TRP A 45 14.98 -5.00 1.84
C TRP A 45 16.14 -5.69 2.55
N ASP A 46 16.39 -5.32 3.80
CA ASP A 46 17.39 -5.95 4.65
C ASP A 46 16.93 -7.30 5.22
N LEU A 47 15.61 -7.46 5.37
CA LEU A 47 15.01 -8.66 5.94
C LEU A 47 14.18 -9.41 4.89
N PRO A 48 14.06 -10.75 5.02
CA PRO A 48 13.25 -11.53 4.10
C PRO A 48 11.76 -11.23 4.25
N HIS A 49 11.06 -11.19 3.11
CA HIS A 49 9.63 -10.96 3.02
C HIS A 49 8.91 -12.16 2.41
N TYR A 50 7.62 -12.24 2.65
CA TYR A 50 6.73 -13.23 2.05
C TYR A 50 5.53 -12.54 1.42
N ARG A 51 5.35 -12.68 0.12
CA ARG A 51 4.16 -12.21 -0.59
C ARG A 51 3.14 -13.33 -0.69
N GLY A 52 1.94 -13.10 -0.17
CA GLY A 52 0.89 -14.10 -0.20
C GLY A 52 -0.24 -13.84 0.76
N ALA A 53 -0.81 -14.92 1.29
CA ALA A 53 -1.90 -14.84 2.24
C ALA A 53 -1.75 -15.81 3.41
N VAL A 54 -2.28 -15.40 4.55
CA VAL A 54 -2.63 -16.25 5.69
C VAL A 54 -4.12 -16.52 5.64
N ILE A 55 -4.51 -17.78 5.63
CA ILE A 55 -5.91 -18.18 5.55
C ILE A 55 -6.26 -18.99 6.80
N HIS A 56 -7.29 -18.54 7.51
CA HIS A 56 -7.88 -19.19 8.67
C HIS A 56 -9.21 -19.81 8.29
N CYS A 57 -9.46 -21.05 8.66
CA CYS A 57 -10.71 -21.73 8.37
C CYS A 57 -11.11 -22.71 9.48
N LYS A 58 -12.40 -23.07 9.50
CA LYS A 58 -12.98 -23.90 10.57
C LYS A 58 -12.49 -25.35 10.53
N ASP A 59 -12.30 -25.90 9.34
CA ASP A 59 -11.98 -27.32 9.18
C ASP A 59 -11.06 -27.60 7.98
N LYS A 60 -10.48 -28.81 7.99
CA LYS A 60 -9.54 -29.26 6.94
C LYS A 60 -10.18 -29.40 5.56
N LYS A 61 -11.47 -29.72 5.48
CA LYS A 61 -12.21 -29.87 4.22
C LYS A 61 -12.33 -28.51 3.53
N MET A 62 -12.71 -27.48 4.29
CA MET A 62 -12.76 -26.11 3.82
C MET A 62 -11.37 -25.61 3.38
N ALA A 63 -10.31 -25.87 4.18
CA ALA A 63 -8.94 -25.53 3.82
C ALA A 63 -8.54 -26.09 2.45
N SER A 64 -8.88 -27.37 2.21
CA SER A 64 -8.58 -28.04 0.94
C SER A 64 -9.35 -27.44 -0.25
N ALA A 65 -10.64 -27.11 -0.04
CA ALA A 65 -11.48 -26.46 -1.05
C ALA A 65 -10.93 -25.06 -1.41
N ILE A 66 -10.60 -24.24 -0.42
CA ILE A 66 -10.02 -22.91 -0.60
C ILE A 66 -8.69 -23.01 -1.37
N LYS A 67 -7.76 -23.88 -0.93
CA LYS A 67 -6.48 -24.09 -1.62
C LYS A 67 -6.66 -24.40 -3.11
N LYS A 68 -7.61 -25.28 -3.45
CA LYS A 68 -7.88 -25.68 -4.83
C LYS A 68 -8.35 -24.51 -5.69
N GLN A 69 -9.17 -23.62 -5.13
CA GLN A 69 -9.68 -22.45 -5.84
C GLN A 69 -8.63 -21.36 -6.00
N LEU A 70 -7.87 -21.07 -4.93
CA LEU A 70 -6.87 -20.00 -4.94
C LEU A 70 -5.65 -20.33 -5.79
N LYS A 71 -5.24 -21.61 -5.87
CA LYS A 71 -4.03 -22.05 -6.61
C LYS A 71 -4.03 -21.62 -8.09
N ARG A 72 -5.20 -21.40 -8.67
CA ARG A 72 -5.37 -21.05 -10.10
C ARG A 72 -5.55 -19.55 -10.32
N LYS A 73 -5.43 -18.73 -9.28
CA LYS A 73 -5.72 -17.30 -9.32
C LYS A 73 -4.51 -16.49 -8.83
N PRO A 74 -4.30 -15.29 -9.38
CA PRO A 74 -3.30 -14.37 -8.84
C PRO A 74 -3.68 -13.92 -7.42
N VAL A 75 -2.69 -13.50 -6.63
CA VAL A 75 -2.87 -13.10 -5.21
C VAL A 75 -3.89 -11.97 -5.08
N SER A 76 -3.90 -11.02 -6.01
CA SER A 76 -4.84 -9.89 -6.04
C SER A 76 -6.33 -10.28 -6.10
N GLN A 77 -6.63 -11.48 -6.57
CA GLN A 77 -8.01 -11.99 -6.66
C GLN A 77 -8.40 -12.92 -5.49
N TRP A 78 -7.49 -13.20 -4.57
CA TRP A 78 -7.74 -14.21 -3.53
C TRP A 78 -8.81 -13.77 -2.53
N GLU A 79 -8.88 -12.51 -2.17
CA GLU A 79 -9.94 -11.98 -1.29
C GLU A 79 -11.31 -12.12 -1.92
N ASP A 80 -11.48 -11.72 -3.17
CA ASP A 80 -12.74 -11.82 -3.90
C ASP A 80 -13.19 -13.29 -4.06
N VAL A 81 -12.24 -14.18 -4.35
CA VAL A 81 -12.53 -15.61 -4.43
C VAL A 81 -13.01 -16.15 -3.09
N LEU A 82 -12.34 -15.78 -2.01
CA LEU A 82 -12.73 -16.23 -0.68
C LEU A 82 -14.10 -15.68 -0.27
N HIS A 83 -14.36 -14.40 -0.49
CA HIS A 83 -15.65 -13.80 -0.21
C HIS A 83 -16.80 -14.50 -0.96
N ARG A 84 -16.59 -14.88 -2.21
CA ARG A 84 -17.57 -15.66 -2.98
C ARG A 84 -17.77 -17.07 -2.44
N LEU A 85 -16.71 -17.72 -1.94
CA LEU A 85 -16.80 -19.08 -1.38
C LEU A 85 -17.51 -19.13 -0.02
N ILE A 86 -17.36 -18.07 0.79
CA ILE A 86 -17.95 -18.01 2.13
C ILE A 86 -19.44 -17.61 2.06
N GLY A 87 -19.81 -16.82 1.06
CA GLY A 87 -21.17 -16.26 0.93
C GLY A 87 -21.48 -15.28 2.08
N ASN A 88 -22.75 -14.81 2.14
CA ASN A 88 -23.25 -13.87 3.18
C ASN A 88 -23.59 -14.58 4.50
N ALA A 89 -22.83 -15.59 4.93
CA ALA A 89 -23.10 -16.28 6.18
C ALA A 89 -22.81 -15.35 7.37
N SER A 90 -23.71 -15.29 8.33
CA SER A 90 -23.62 -14.46 9.55
C SER A 90 -22.39 -14.76 10.43
N PHE A 91 -21.68 -15.86 10.18
CA PHE A 91 -20.43 -16.23 10.80
C PHE A 91 -19.37 -16.53 9.73
N PRO A 92 -18.21 -15.88 9.74
CA PRO A 92 -17.15 -16.16 8.80
C PRO A 92 -16.61 -17.58 9.06
N LYS A 93 -16.79 -18.46 8.08
CA LYS A 93 -16.20 -19.83 8.11
C LYS A 93 -14.72 -19.83 7.74
N ALA A 94 -14.22 -18.70 7.24
CA ALA A 94 -12.81 -18.47 6.93
C ALA A 94 -12.48 -16.98 6.98
N ARG A 95 -11.20 -16.67 7.19
CA ARG A 95 -10.62 -15.31 7.11
C ARG A 95 -9.36 -15.39 6.27
N ILE A 96 -9.11 -14.36 5.49
CA ILE A 96 -7.89 -14.20 4.71
C ILE A 96 -7.23 -12.86 5.05
N GLU A 97 -5.90 -12.89 5.12
CA GLU A 97 -5.04 -11.72 5.26
C GLU A 97 -4.03 -11.79 4.11
N THR A 98 -4.14 -10.89 3.14
CA THR A 98 -3.24 -10.81 1.97
C THR A 98 -2.22 -9.70 2.15
N GLY A 99 -1.05 -9.83 1.52
CA GLY A 99 -0.04 -8.77 1.54
C GLY A 99 1.39 -9.26 1.36
N VAL A 100 2.29 -8.34 1.64
CA VAL A 100 3.74 -8.57 1.73
C VAL A 100 4.13 -8.44 3.20
N PHE A 101 4.57 -9.54 3.78
CA PHE A 101 4.86 -9.66 5.21
C PHE A 101 6.37 -9.78 5.43
N GLN A 102 6.95 -8.87 6.18
CA GLN A 102 8.32 -8.98 6.66
C GLN A 102 8.41 -10.03 7.77
N ILE A 103 9.53 -10.73 7.87
CA ILE A 103 9.79 -11.61 9.02
C ILE A 103 9.67 -10.80 10.32
N GLY A 104 8.96 -11.35 11.31
CA GLY A 104 8.68 -10.70 12.60
C GLY A 104 7.36 -9.89 12.64
N THR A 105 6.64 -9.71 11.51
CA THR A 105 5.41 -8.90 11.48
C THR A 105 4.13 -9.72 11.55
N ASN A 106 4.19 -11.02 11.19
CA ASN A 106 3.03 -11.89 11.23
C ASN A 106 3.40 -13.27 11.79
N ARG A 107 2.94 -13.58 13.01
CA ARG A 107 3.25 -14.81 13.74
C ARG A 107 2.97 -16.11 12.97
N TYR A 108 1.95 -16.13 12.11
CA TYR A 108 1.61 -17.31 11.31
C TYR A 108 2.63 -17.53 10.18
N ILE A 109 3.02 -16.44 9.51
CA ILE A 109 4.05 -16.49 8.47
C ILE A 109 5.42 -16.80 9.08
N ASP A 110 5.74 -16.23 10.23
CA ASP A 110 6.97 -16.50 10.96
C ASP A 110 7.10 -17.99 11.26
N LYS A 111 6.06 -18.60 11.81
CA LYS A 111 6.08 -20.04 12.13
C LYS A 111 6.01 -20.92 10.90
N LEU A 112 5.06 -20.67 9.99
CA LEU A 112 4.76 -21.59 8.89
C LEU A 112 5.74 -21.46 7.73
N VAL A 113 6.30 -20.26 7.49
CA VAL A 113 7.18 -19.97 6.37
C VAL A 113 8.64 -19.81 6.77
N PHE A 114 8.91 -18.94 7.76
CA PHE A 114 10.28 -18.63 8.19
C PHE A 114 10.82 -19.61 9.24
N LYS A 115 9.96 -20.42 9.84
CA LYS A 115 10.31 -21.41 10.86
C LYS A 115 10.85 -20.81 12.15
N CYS A 116 10.38 -19.62 12.50
CA CYS A 116 10.67 -18.93 13.75
C CYS A 116 9.37 -18.53 14.46
N GLY A 117 9.48 -18.24 15.76
CA GLY A 117 8.30 -17.88 16.56
C GLY A 117 7.30 -19.01 16.77
N ASP A 118 6.19 -18.66 17.40
CA ASP A 118 5.07 -19.58 17.68
C ASP A 118 3.74 -18.83 17.61
N PHE A 119 2.63 -19.57 17.43
CA PHE A 119 1.29 -19.00 17.49
C PHE A 119 0.29 -19.99 18.10
N GLN A 120 -0.74 -19.43 18.72
CA GLN A 120 -1.93 -20.15 19.13
C GLN A 120 -3.01 -19.94 18.06
N PRO A 121 -3.58 -21.01 17.48
CA PRO A 121 -4.69 -20.89 16.54
C PRO A 121 -5.92 -20.28 17.23
N ASP A 122 -6.71 -19.53 16.47
CA ASP A 122 -8.03 -19.09 16.92
C ASP A 122 -8.94 -20.33 17.09
N PRO A 123 -9.53 -20.56 18.28
CA PRO A 123 -10.42 -21.72 18.50
C PRO A 123 -11.61 -21.77 17.53
N ALA A 124 -12.08 -20.63 17.04
CA ALA A 124 -13.16 -20.55 16.04
C ALA A 124 -12.70 -20.93 14.62
N LEU A 125 -11.41 -20.70 14.31
CA LEU A 125 -10.79 -20.95 13.00
C LEU A 125 -9.44 -21.67 13.18
N PRO A 126 -9.42 -22.90 13.72
CA PRO A 126 -8.20 -23.56 14.16
C PRO A 126 -7.27 -23.99 13.02
N TYR A 127 -7.79 -24.10 11.79
CA TYR A 127 -6.97 -24.48 10.64
C TYR A 127 -6.38 -23.26 9.98
N VAL A 128 -5.06 -23.10 10.11
CA VAL A 128 -4.32 -22.00 9.48
C VAL A 128 -3.35 -22.56 8.46
N PHE A 129 -3.33 -21.94 7.28
CA PHE A 129 -2.34 -22.23 6.26
C PHE A 129 -1.96 -20.97 5.50
N VAL A 130 -0.81 -21.01 4.84
CA VAL A 130 -0.28 -19.92 4.04
C VAL A 130 -0.15 -20.33 2.58
N MET A 131 -0.36 -19.38 1.68
CA MET A 131 -0.14 -19.53 0.25
C MET A 131 0.59 -18.30 -0.27
N GLY A 132 1.62 -18.51 -1.12
CA GLY A 132 2.43 -17.41 -1.65
C GLY A 132 3.87 -17.83 -1.87
N LYS A 133 4.78 -16.86 -1.87
CA LYS A 133 6.22 -17.11 -2.07
C LYS A 133 7.10 -16.20 -1.22
N LYS A 134 8.30 -16.70 -0.88
CA LYS A 134 9.35 -15.89 -0.25
C LYS A 134 9.98 -14.95 -1.27
N LEU A 135 10.17 -13.70 -0.87
CA LEU A 135 10.91 -12.68 -1.59
C LEU A 135 12.27 -12.51 -0.89
N LYS A 136 13.35 -12.91 -1.58
CA LYS A 136 14.67 -13.03 -0.93
C LYS A 136 15.56 -11.77 -1.10
N LYS A 137 15.35 -11.02 -2.17
CA LYS A 137 16.27 -9.95 -2.60
C LYS A 137 15.59 -8.58 -2.76
N GLY A 138 14.39 -8.42 -2.27
CA GLY A 138 13.59 -7.22 -2.45
C GLY A 138 12.33 -7.46 -3.27
N PRO A 139 11.57 -6.39 -3.56
CA PRO A 139 10.31 -6.46 -4.30
C PRO A 139 10.54 -6.94 -5.74
N GLU A 140 9.62 -7.74 -6.25
CA GLU A 140 9.66 -8.23 -7.64
C GLU A 140 8.77 -7.39 -8.57
N SER A 141 7.73 -6.78 -8.02
CA SER A 141 6.83 -5.88 -8.71
C SER A 141 6.59 -4.61 -7.89
N TYR A 142 6.11 -3.53 -8.52
CA TYR A 142 5.75 -2.31 -7.79
C TYR A 142 4.64 -2.54 -6.75
N GLU A 143 3.78 -3.52 -6.98
CA GLU A 143 2.71 -3.89 -6.04
C GLU A 143 3.23 -4.35 -4.68
N ASP A 144 4.45 -4.91 -4.62
CA ASP A 144 5.08 -5.34 -3.36
C ASP A 144 5.45 -4.16 -2.45
N VAL A 145 5.58 -2.95 -3.04
CA VAL A 145 5.98 -1.69 -2.40
C VAL A 145 5.15 -0.52 -2.92
N LYS A 146 3.88 -0.78 -3.25
CA LYS A 146 2.99 0.14 -3.97
C LYS A 146 2.96 1.53 -3.35
N ASP A 147 2.79 1.64 -2.04
CA ASP A 147 2.66 2.92 -1.35
C ASP A 147 3.97 3.74 -1.42
N ALA A 148 5.12 3.08 -1.32
CA ALA A 148 6.42 3.74 -1.45
C ALA A 148 6.62 4.24 -2.88
N VAL A 149 6.35 3.40 -3.88
CA VAL A 149 6.47 3.78 -5.31
C VAL A 149 5.54 4.94 -5.66
N ILE A 150 4.30 4.92 -5.20
CA ILE A 150 3.35 6.02 -5.42
C ILE A 150 3.89 7.32 -4.81
N LYS A 151 4.36 7.27 -3.57
CA LYS A 151 4.90 8.45 -2.87
C LYS A 151 6.10 9.04 -3.61
N ASP A 152 7.04 8.22 -4.04
CA ASP A 152 8.26 8.67 -4.72
C ASP A 152 7.95 9.19 -6.12
N TYR A 153 7.07 8.51 -6.85
CA TYR A 153 6.59 8.96 -8.15
C TYR A 153 5.87 10.32 -8.04
N GLN A 154 5.03 10.50 -7.00
CA GLN A 154 4.37 11.78 -6.73
C GLN A 154 5.37 12.91 -6.53
N ALA A 155 6.43 12.68 -5.75
CA ALA A 155 7.44 13.70 -5.48
C ALA A 155 8.14 14.15 -6.78
N VAL A 156 8.51 13.21 -7.64
CA VAL A 156 9.15 13.51 -8.93
C VAL A 156 8.18 14.24 -9.86
N TYR A 157 6.93 13.81 -9.92
CA TYR A 157 5.91 14.46 -10.76
C TYR A 157 5.60 15.89 -10.31
N GLN A 158 5.45 16.12 -9.00
CA GLN A 158 5.23 17.46 -8.43
C GLN A 158 6.38 18.40 -8.74
N ASP A 159 7.62 17.94 -8.63
CA ASP A 159 8.82 18.73 -8.95
C ASP A 159 8.86 19.12 -10.43
N ALA A 160 8.57 18.19 -11.32
CA ALA A 160 8.51 18.43 -12.75
C ALA A 160 7.40 19.43 -13.11
N TRP A 161 6.23 19.27 -12.53
CA TRP A 161 5.09 20.15 -12.70
C TRP A 161 5.37 21.58 -12.20
N LEU A 162 5.95 21.72 -11.00
CA LEU A 162 6.36 23.01 -10.45
C LEU A 162 7.42 23.71 -11.32
N LYS A 163 8.38 22.98 -11.87
CA LYS A 163 9.37 23.52 -12.80
C LYS A 163 8.71 24.03 -14.08
N ASP A 164 7.73 23.28 -14.61
CA ASP A 164 6.99 23.68 -15.80
C ASP A 164 6.12 24.94 -15.55
N LEU A 165 5.45 25.00 -14.41
CA LEU A 165 4.70 26.18 -13.99
C LEU A 165 5.60 27.43 -13.87
N LYS A 166 6.76 27.31 -13.21
CA LYS A 166 7.72 28.40 -13.08
C LYS A 166 8.25 28.88 -14.44
N ARG A 167 8.35 27.99 -15.42
CA ARG A 167 8.72 28.33 -16.80
C ARG A 167 7.61 29.04 -17.53
N LYS A 168 6.35 28.65 -17.33
CA LYS A 168 5.18 29.20 -18.02
C LYS A 168 4.68 30.53 -17.43
N TYR A 169 4.84 30.69 -16.13
CA TYR A 169 4.29 31.84 -15.41
C TYR A 169 5.37 32.58 -14.63
N LYS A 170 5.40 33.93 -14.79
CA LYS A 170 6.23 34.76 -13.96
C LYS A 170 5.67 34.84 -12.55
N VAL A 171 6.44 34.36 -11.55
CA VAL A 171 6.06 34.43 -10.14
C VAL A 171 6.74 35.64 -9.50
N GLU A 172 5.97 36.58 -9.01
CA GLU A 172 6.45 37.73 -8.24
C GLU A 172 5.98 37.61 -6.79
N ILE A 173 6.92 37.57 -5.86
CA ILE A 173 6.64 37.53 -4.44
C ILE A 173 6.71 38.96 -3.89
N ASN A 174 5.59 39.49 -3.38
CA ASN A 174 5.58 40.75 -2.68
C ASN A 174 6.14 40.54 -1.27
N GLN A 175 7.40 40.87 -1.07
CA GLN A 175 8.16 40.72 0.19
C GLN A 175 7.55 41.50 1.37
N GLU A 176 6.94 42.67 1.09
CA GLU A 176 6.29 43.50 2.10
C GLU A 176 5.05 42.78 2.70
N VAL A 177 4.22 42.21 1.81
CA VAL A 177 3.05 41.43 2.21
C VAL A 177 3.46 40.13 2.89
N LEU A 178 4.53 39.47 2.45
CA LEU A 178 5.01 38.22 3.06
C LEU A 178 5.45 38.42 4.51
N LYS A 179 6.10 39.54 4.81
CA LYS A 179 6.51 39.91 6.18
C LYS A 179 5.31 40.10 7.13
N THR A 180 4.17 40.60 6.62
CA THR A 180 2.97 40.79 7.46
C THR A 180 2.27 39.48 7.80
N VAL A 181 2.39 38.42 6.98
CA VAL A 181 1.78 37.11 7.21
C VAL A 181 2.48 36.35 8.33
N ASN A 182 3.79 36.50 8.47
CA ASN A 182 4.58 35.81 9.51
C ASN A 182 4.48 36.45 10.92
N ASN A 183 4.00 37.70 11.02
CA ASN A 183 3.89 38.40 12.31
C ASN A 183 2.59 38.13 13.07
N ASN A 184 1.63 37.40 12.52
CA ASN A 184 0.36 37.09 13.18
C ASN A 184 0.38 35.82 14.02
N GLY A 185 1.55 35.21 14.29
CA GLY A 185 1.71 33.98 15.07
C GLY A 185 2.36 34.16 16.45
N SER A 186 2.53 35.39 16.93
CA SER A 186 3.14 35.68 18.24
C SER A 186 2.29 36.72 19.01
N ASN A 187 1.21 36.28 19.59
CA ASN A 187 0.57 36.87 20.76
C ASN A 187 -0.08 35.75 21.59
#